data_5e3bf86a5e3481158599d59835d83aa9
#
_entry.id   5e3bf86a5e3481158599d59835d83aa9
#
_cell.length_a   1.000
_cell.length_b   1.000
_cell.length_c   1.000
_cell.angle_alpha   90.00
_cell.angle_beta   90.00
_cell.angle_gamma   90.00
#
_symmetry.space_group_name_H-M   'P 1'
#
loop_
_entity.id
_entity.type
_entity.pdbx_description
1 polymer ?
#
loop_
_entity_poly.entity_id
_entity_poly.type
_entity_poly.pdbx_seq_one_letter_code
_entity_poly.pdbx_strand_id
1 'polypeptide(L)'
;MTMVSRKPRQIVGHVVSRDKMSSTIQQMVDTAPEAKQYCTDGYYGYLDVVFPGKHIFNVHNKKDTFTVESFNADLRHYIPTLARRSRCFPRKLDNLRAVLNVFVKAFNSFASQKELYRSIHPGATIPFSLFDFF
;
A
#
# COMPACT_ATOMS: atom_id res chain seq x y z
N MET A 1 -0.74 0.48 8.17
CA MET A 1 -0.05 1.43 7.27
C MET A 1 0.47 0.69 6.07
N THR A 2 0.60 1.35 4.93
CA THR A 2 1.04 0.73 3.67
C THR A 2 2.06 1.63 2.97
N MET A 3 3.00 1.00 2.29
CA MET A 3 3.97 1.63 1.41
C MET A 3 3.75 1.12 -0.01
N VAL A 4 3.60 2.02 -0.97
CA VAL A 4 3.26 1.69 -2.36
C VAL A 4 4.31 2.25 -3.30
N SER A 5 4.79 1.41 -4.21
CA SER A 5 5.65 1.85 -5.31
C SER A 5 4.84 2.54 -6.39
N ARG A 6 5.37 3.63 -6.96
CA ARG A 6 4.72 4.32 -8.09
C ARG A 6 4.84 3.53 -9.40
N LYS A 7 5.99 2.87 -9.59
CA LYS A 7 6.26 2.04 -10.77
C LYS A 7 7.12 0.84 -10.34
N PRO A 8 6.61 -0.38 -10.51
CA PRO A 8 5.22 -0.74 -10.75
C PRO A 8 4.32 -0.35 -9.56
N ARG A 9 3.01 -0.19 -9.78
CA ARG A 9 2.03 0.13 -8.71
C ARG A 9 1.80 -1.09 -7.82
N GLN A 10 2.75 -1.37 -6.96
CA GLN A 10 2.75 -2.52 -6.05
C GLN A 10 2.87 -2.09 -4.61
N ILE A 11 2.35 -2.90 -3.72
CA ILE A 11 2.55 -2.74 -2.28
C ILE A 11 3.90 -3.33 -1.93
N VAL A 12 4.83 -2.50 -1.52
CA VAL A 12 6.20 -2.89 -1.17
C VAL A 12 6.42 -3.04 0.33
N GLY A 13 5.52 -2.48 1.13
CA GLY A 13 5.56 -2.63 2.59
C GLY A 13 4.18 -2.42 3.20
N HIS A 14 3.89 -3.16 4.26
CA HIS A 14 2.70 -2.93 5.08
C HIS A 14 2.94 -3.36 6.52
N VAL A 15 2.29 -2.69 7.43
CA VAL A 15 2.30 -3.02 8.85
C VAL A 15 0.91 -2.86 9.44
N VAL A 16 0.52 -3.83 10.27
CA VAL A 16 -0.71 -3.80 11.05
C VAL A 16 -0.33 -3.57 12.50
N SER A 17 -0.66 -2.40 13.02
CA SER A 17 -0.42 -2.02 14.41
C SER A 17 -1.59 -1.20 14.94
N ARG A 18 -1.74 -1.15 16.26
CA ARG A 18 -2.69 -0.26 16.94
C ARG A 18 -2.15 1.16 17.09
N ASP A 19 -0.84 1.30 17.03
CA ASP A 19 -0.14 2.59 17.11
C ASP A 19 0.38 3.06 15.73
N LYS A 20 0.81 4.30 15.68
CA LYS A 20 1.48 4.92 14.53
C LYS A 20 2.84 5.48 14.94
N MET A 21 3.53 4.82 15.85
CA MET A 21 4.82 5.27 16.35
C MET A 21 5.89 5.20 15.26
N SER A 22 6.89 6.06 15.36
CA SER A 22 8.01 6.11 14.41
C SER A 22 8.76 4.77 14.34
N SER A 23 8.84 4.04 15.45
CA SER A 23 9.44 2.69 15.50
C SER A 23 8.67 1.68 14.63
N THR A 24 7.34 1.74 14.62
CA THR A 24 6.50 0.87 13.77
C THR A 24 6.66 1.22 12.30
N ILE A 25 6.75 2.51 12.00
CA ILE A 25 7.01 3.00 10.63
C ILE A 25 8.42 2.58 10.19
N GLN A 26 9.42 2.71 11.05
CA GLN A 26 10.80 2.29 10.77
C GLN A 26 10.87 0.81 10.42
N GLN A 27 10.21 -0.05 11.20
CA GLN A 27 10.13 -1.49 10.91
C GLN A 27 9.56 -1.76 9.53
N MET A 28 8.53 -1.03 9.09
CA MET A 28 7.97 -1.16 7.75
C MET A 28 8.98 -0.75 6.67
N VAL A 29 9.70 0.35 6.89
CA VAL A 29 10.73 0.84 5.95
C VAL A 29 11.89 -0.15 5.85
N ASP A 30 12.35 -0.69 6.97
CA ASP A 30 13.50 -1.62 7.03
C ASP A 30 13.20 -2.97 6.36
N THR A 31 11.94 -3.39 6.35
CA THR A 31 11.50 -4.65 5.71
C THR A 31 11.13 -4.48 4.23
N ALA A 32 10.94 -3.26 3.76
CA ALA A 32 10.62 -2.98 2.38
C ALA A 32 11.89 -2.85 1.51
N PRO A 33 11.79 -3.08 0.18
CA PRO A 33 12.87 -2.79 -0.73
C PRO A 33 13.32 -1.33 -0.67
N GLU A 34 14.62 -1.09 -0.77
CA GLU A 34 15.16 0.27 -0.80
C GLU A 34 14.71 1.02 -2.05
N ALA A 35 14.43 2.30 -1.87
CA ALA A 35 14.04 3.21 -2.95
C ALA A 35 14.92 4.46 -2.93
N LYS A 36 15.05 5.07 -4.11
CA LYS A 36 15.82 6.33 -4.25
C LYS A 36 15.10 7.50 -3.58
N GLN A 37 13.77 7.45 -3.51
CA GLN A 37 12.95 8.53 -2.99
C GLN A 37 11.74 8.00 -2.25
N TYR A 38 11.44 8.62 -1.12
CA TYR A 38 10.29 8.35 -0.27
C TYR A 38 9.45 9.61 -0.14
N CYS A 39 8.15 9.49 -0.38
CA CYS A 39 7.21 10.61 -0.24
C CYS A 39 6.22 10.28 0.87
N THR A 40 6.07 11.17 1.83
CA THR A 40 5.13 11.05 2.94
C THR A 40 4.26 12.30 3.06
N ASP A 41 3.13 12.15 3.75
CA ASP A 41 2.32 13.30 4.15
C ASP A 41 2.94 14.03 5.35
N GLY A 42 2.22 15.04 5.86
CA GLY A 42 2.66 15.89 6.98
C GLY A 42 2.53 15.24 8.37
N TYR A 43 2.43 13.92 8.49
CA TYR A 43 2.36 13.27 9.80
C TYR A 43 3.73 13.29 10.51
N TYR A 44 3.78 13.83 11.70
CA TYR A 44 5.03 14.03 12.47
C TYR A 44 5.81 12.74 12.76
N GLY A 45 5.15 11.60 12.86
CA GLY A 45 5.81 10.31 13.08
C GLY A 45 6.85 9.94 12.00
N TYR A 46 6.81 10.56 10.83
CA TYR A 46 7.81 10.34 9.78
C TYR A 46 9.11 11.10 10.00
N LEU A 47 9.14 12.11 10.87
CA LEU A 47 10.35 12.93 11.09
C LEU A 47 11.47 12.16 11.80
N ASP A 48 11.11 11.18 12.64
CA ASP A 48 12.06 10.36 13.38
C ASP A 48 12.43 9.07 12.64
N VAL A 49 11.92 8.88 11.41
CA VAL A 49 12.17 7.69 10.59
C VAL A 49 13.37 7.93 9.68
N VAL A 50 14.31 6.99 9.68
CA VAL A 50 15.47 7.00 8.79
C VAL A 50 15.10 6.31 7.49
N PHE A 51 15.10 7.05 6.40
CA PHE A 51 14.89 6.52 5.05
C PHE A 51 16.22 6.32 4.34
N PRO A 52 16.45 5.17 3.67
CA PRO A 52 17.71 4.92 2.94
C PRO A 52 17.90 5.79 1.70
N GLY A 53 16.82 6.47 1.24
CA GLY A 53 16.86 7.39 0.11
C GLY A 53 16.37 8.80 0.46
N LYS A 54 16.18 9.64 -0.56
CA LYS A 54 15.70 11.01 -0.37
C LYS A 54 14.27 11.00 0.20
N HIS A 55 14.06 11.64 1.34
CA HIS A 55 12.74 11.79 1.93
C HIS A 55 12.14 13.15 1.55
N ILE A 56 10.92 13.13 1.02
CA ILE A 56 10.10 14.31 0.73
C ILE A 56 8.92 14.31 1.68
N PHE A 57 8.94 15.25 2.61
CA PHE A 57 7.90 15.45 3.61
C PHE A 57 6.95 16.56 3.14
N ASN A 58 5.74 16.18 2.74
CA ASN A 58 4.75 17.09 2.17
C ASN A 58 3.69 17.49 3.20
N VAL A 59 3.84 18.67 3.80
CA VAL A 59 2.87 19.20 4.77
C VAL A 59 1.62 19.77 4.07
N HIS A 60 1.79 20.41 2.91
CA HIS A 60 0.74 21.20 2.25
C HIS A 60 0.23 20.65 0.93
N ASN A 61 0.91 19.68 0.34
CA ASN A 61 0.57 19.15 -0.98
C ASN A 61 0.48 17.63 -0.98
N LYS A 62 -0.70 17.12 -1.31
CA LYS A 62 -0.97 15.67 -1.41
C LYS A 62 -0.59 15.06 -2.75
N LYS A 63 0.00 15.83 -3.67
CA LYS A 63 0.33 15.39 -5.02
C LYS A 63 1.20 14.14 -5.05
N ASP A 64 2.08 13.99 -4.07
CA ASP A 64 3.00 12.85 -4.00
C ASP A 64 2.45 11.64 -3.24
N THR A 65 1.33 11.79 -2.53
CA THR A 65 0.71 10.72 -1.74
C THR A 65 -0.55 10.13 -2.40
N PHE A 66 -0.98 10.65 -3.54
CA PHE A 66 -2.22 10.22 -4.19
C PHE A 66 -2.23 8.72 -4.54
N THR A 67 -1.07 8.13 -4.83
CA THR A 67 -0.96 6.68 -5.14
C THR A 67 -1.33 5.83 -3.94
N VAL A 68 -0.87 6.21 -2.74
CA VAL A 68 -1.21 5.51 -1.48
C VAL A 68 -2.69 5.75 -1.13
N GLU A 69 -3.20 6.96 -1.34
CA GLU A 69 -4.60 7.29 -1.09
C GLU A 69 -5.53 6.47 -1.99
N SER A 70 -5.21 6.40 -3.29
CA SER A 70 -5.94 5.55 -4.25
C SER A 70 -5.91 4.09 -3.84
N PHE A 71 -4.74 3.56 -3.46
CA PHE A 71 -4.61 2.20 -2.98
C PHE A 71 -5.43 1.94 -1.70
N ASN A 72 -5.42 2.86 -0.74
CA ASN A 72 -6.21 2.74 0.48
C ASN A 72 -7.72 2.77 0.19
N ALA A 73 -8.15 3.46 -0.86
CA ALA A 73 -9.54 3.43 -1.33
C ALA A 73 -9.88 2.06 -1.93
N ASP A 74 -9.01 1.52 -2.79
CA ASP A 74 -9.15 0.18 -3.37
C ASP A 74 -9.22 -0.89 -2.25
N LEU A 75 -8.34 -0.80 -1.27
CA LEU A 75 -8.29 -1.72 -0.14
C LEU A 75 -9.61 -1.73 0.65
N ARG A 76 -10.23 -0.57 0.86
CA ARG A 76 -11.55 -0.48 1.51
C ARG A 76 -12.69 -0.96 0.60
N HIS A 77 -12.54 -0.81 -0.69
CA HIS A 77 -13.52 -1.29 -1.67
C HIS A 77 -13.53 -2.83 -1.75
N TYR A 78 -12.35 -3.43 -1.86
CA TYR A 78 -12.21 -4.89 -2.00
C TYR A 78 -12.31 -5.64 -0.67
N ILE A 79 -12.01 -5.01 0.46
CA ILE A 79 -12.13 -5.59 1.80
C ILE A 79 -13.14 -4.75 2.61
N PRO A 80 -14.45 -5.04 2.48
CA PRO A 80 -15.50 -4.26 3.15
C PRO A 80 -15.36 -4.20 4.67
N THR A 81 -14.73 -5.22 5.27
CA THR A 81 -14.45 -5.25 6.71
C THR A 81 -13.47 -4.15 7.16
N LEU A 82 -12.70 -3.56 6.24
CA LEU A 82 -11.82 -2.42 6.51
C LEU A 82 -12.50 -1.07 6.32
N ALA A 83 -13.75 -1.05 5.84
CA ALA A 83 -14.49 0.19 5.70
C ALA A 83 -14.73 0.83 7.07
N ARG A 84 -14.63 2.16 7.14
CA ARG A 84 -14.99 2.92 8.34
C ARG A 84 -16.43 2.59 8.71
N ARG A 85 -16.70 2.30 9.98
CA ARG A 85 -18.03 1.91 10.52
C ARG A 85 -18.47 0.48 10.17
N SER A 86 -17.60 -0.38 9.67
CA SER A 86 -17.92 -1.80 9.50
C SER A 86 -18.10 -2.46 10.88
N ARG A 87 -19.22 -3.15 11.08
CA ARG A 87 -19.46 -4.00 12.26
C ARG A 87 -18.60 -5.25 12.23
N CYS A 88 -18.10 -5.62 11.07
CA CYS A 88 -17.28 -6.80 10.83
C CYS A 88 -15.78 -6.53 10.86
N PHE A 89 -15.35 -5.37 11.40
CA PHE A 89 -13.91 -5.06 11.53
C PHE A 89 -13.21 -6.12 12.38
N PRO A 90 -12.10 -6.71 11.90
CA PRO A 90 -11.40 -7.75 12.62
C PRO A 90 -10.90 -7.24 13.97
N ARG A 91 -11.40 -7.82 15.06
CA ARG A 91 -10.99 -7.44 16.42
C ARG A 91 -9.59 -7.93 16.77
N LYS A 92 -9.17 -9.05 16.15
CA LYS A 92 -7.83 -9.63 16.32
C LYS A 92 -6.91 -9.12 15.21
N LEU A 93 -5.75 -8.56 15.60
CA LEU A 93 -4.74 -8.07 14.65
C LEU A 93 -4.22 -9.17 13.73
N ASP A 94 -4.13 -10.39 14.21
CA ASP A 94 -3.63 -11.52 13.42
C ASP A 94 -4.57 -11.88 12.27
N ASN A 95 -5.88 -11.81 12.48
CA ASN A 95 -6.85 -11.99 11.41
C ASN A 95 -6.72 -10.89 10.35
N LEU A 96 -6.54 -9.65 10.80
CA LEU A 96 -6.32 -8.53 9.89
C LEU A 96 -5.02 -8.67 9.10
N ARG A 97 -3.95 -9.13 9.75
CA ARG A 97 -2.66 -9.42 9.08
C ARG A 97 -2.82 -10.51 8.03
N ALA A 98 -3.52 -11.60 8.36
CA ALA A 98 -3.75 -12.70 7.42
C ALA A 98 -4.52 -12.23 6.17
N VAL A 99 -5.61 -11.49 6.35
CA VAL A 99 -6.41 -10.92 5.25
C VAL A 99 -5.57 -9.98 4.39
N LEU A 100 -4.79 -9.09 5.01
CA LEU A 100 -3.93 -8.15 4.27
C LEU A 100 -2.81 -8.86 3.51
N ASN A 101 -2.21 -9.90 4.09
CA ASN A 101 -1.18 -10.68 3.40
C ASN A 101 -1.70 -11.34 2.13
N VAL A 102 -2.90 -11.94 2.18
CA VAL A 102 -3.54 -12.52 1.00
C VAL A 102 -3.85 -11.43 -0.04
N PHE A 103 -4.43 -10.31 0.41
CA PHE A 103 -4.76 -9.20 -0.48
C PHE A 103 -3.53 -8.60 -1.16
N VAL A 104 -2.44 -8.37 -0.41
CA VAL A 104 -1.19 -7.82 -0.96
C VAL A 104 -0.61 -8.73 -2.04
N LYS A 105 -0.60 -10.04 -1.82
CA LYS A 105 -0.14 -11.00 -2.84
C LYS A 105 -0.99 -10.95 -4.10
N ALA A 106 -2.31 -11.02 -3.96
CA ALA A 106 -3.24 -10.97 -5.07
C ALA A 106 -3.13 -9.64 -5.84
N PHE A 107 -3.08 -8.52 -5.12
CA PHE A 107 -2.96 -7.18 -5.72
C PHE A 107 -1.64 -7.03 -6.50
N ASN A 108 -0.51 -7.45 -5.93
CA ASN A 108 0.78 -7.35 -6.59
C ASN A 108 0.85 -8.26 -7.82
N SER A 109 0.30 -9.46 -7.76
CA SER A 109 0.20 -10.37 -8.91
C SER A 109 -0.68 -9.77 -10.01
N PHE A 110 -1.83 -9.23 -9.65
CA PHE A 110 -2.72 -8.54 -10.59
C PHE A 110 -2.03 -7.34 -11.24
N ALA A 111 -1.34 -6.50 -10.45
CA ALA A 111 -0.63 -5.32 -10.96
C ALA A 111 0.46 -5.71 -11.96
N SER A 112 1.24 -6.76 -11.68
CA SER A 112 2.29 -7.26 -12.56
C SER A 112 1.71 -7.82 -13.86
N GLN A 113 0.67 -8.63 -13.78
CA GLN A 113 0.01 -9.20 -14.98
C GLN A 113 -0.65 -8.12 -15.83
N LYS A 114 -1.25 -7.13 -15.19
CA LYS A 114 -1.85 -5.98 -15.88
C LYS A 114 -0.81 -5.17 -16.64
N GLU A 115 0.35 -4.92 -16.04
CA GLU A 115 1.44 -4.19 -16.68
C GLU A 115 2.01 -4.98 -17.87
N LEU A 116 2.26 -6.27 -17.67
CA LEU A 116 2.72 -7.17 -18.73
C LEU A 116 1.71 -7.24 -19.89
N TYR A 117 0.43 -7.44 -19.60
CA TYR A 117 -0.61 -7.49 -20.63
C TYR A 117 -0.67 -6.21 -21.45
N ARG A 118 -0.60 -5.04 -20.79
CA ARG A 118 -0.61 -3.74 -21.48
C ARG A 118 0.63 -3.50 -22.34
N SER A 119 1.77 -4.06 -21.97
CA SER A 119 3.01 -3.95 -22.78
C SER A 119 2.92 -4.77 -24.06
N ILE A 120 2.21 -5.91 -24.03
CA ILE A 120 2.04 -6.81 -25.19
C ILE A 120 0.85 -6.35 -26.05
N HIS A 121 -0.21 -5.86 -25.44
CA HIS A 121 -1.47 -5.46 -26.09
C HIS A 121 -1.83 -4.00 -25.78
N PRO A 122 -1.12 -3.00 -26.36
CA PRO A 122 -1.41 -1.58 -26.10
C PRO A 122 -2.84 -1.22 -26.49
N GLY A 123 -3.58 -0.60 -25.57
CA GLY A 123 -4.96 -0.14 -25.81
C GLY A 123 -6.05 -1.22 -25.72
N ALA A 124 -5.70 -2.49 -25.49
CA ALA A 124 -6.67 -3.55 -25.33
C ALA A 124 -7.32 -3.54 -23.94
N THR A 125 -8.58 -3.99 -23.86
CA THR A 125 -9.28 -4.20 -22.60
C THR A 125 -8.64 -5.37 -21.83
N ILE A 126 -8.42 -5.20 -20.53
CA ILE A 126 -7.83 -6.23 -19.67
C ILE A 126 -8.88 -7.33 -19.46
N PRO A 127 -8.58 -8.62 -19.80
CA PRO A 127 -9.55 -9.70 -19.75
C PRO A 127 -9.68 -10.38 -18.38
N PHE A 128 -8.99 -9.87 -17.35
CA PHE A 128 -8.97 -10.42 -16.00
C PHE A 128 -9.16 -9.33 -14.95
N SER A 129 -9.59 -9.71 -13.78
CA SER A 129 -9.84 -8.85 -12.64
C SER A 129 -8.92 -9.19 -11.45
N LEU A 130 -8.92 -8.35 -10.42
CA LEU A 130 -8.21 -8.64 -9.17
C LEU A 130 -8.69 -9.96 -8.53
N PHE A 131 -9.98 -10.29 -8.66
CA PHE A 131 -10.55 -11.50 -8.06
C PHE A 131 -9.99 -12.81 -8.64
N ASP A 132 -9.44 -12.78 -9.85
CA ASP A 132 -8.83 -13.95 -10.48
C ASP A 132 -7.50 -14.36 -9.81
N PHE A 133 -6.97 -13.55 -8.89
CA PHE A 133 -5.70 -13.75 -8.17
C PHE A 133 -5.88 -14.12 -6.69
N PHE A 134 -7.10 -14.21 -6.24
CA PHE A 134 -7.40 -14.66 -4.87
C PHE A 134 -7.43 -16.17 -4.72
#